data_599f01fa0ce41113f1847785c5d5b71b
#
_entry.id   599f01fa0ce41113f1847785c5d5b71b
#
_cell.length_a   1.000
_cell.length_b   1.000
_cell.length_c   1.000
_cell.angle_alpha   90.00
_cell.angle_beta   90.00
_cell.angle_gamma   90.00
#
_symmetry.space_group_name_H-M   'P 1'
#
loop_
_entity.id
_entity.type
_entity.pdbx_description
1 polymer ?
#
loop_
_entity_poly.entity_id
_entity_poly.type
_entity_poly.pdbx_seq_one_letter_code
_entity_poly.pdbx_strand_id
1 'polypeptide(L)'
;MQFKNTLIAGAAGILLSVAGVAKAADSTKPIVIPIHNWSSQVVMAHVIGGIFESMGNNVEYVPADSQAVYESIRNGDVTISHEVWQSSFGGSFYNAMAKGGLIDAGTHSAQTLEEMGVPTWVIDENLCPGLPNWEALKNCKDVFTTVDSGGKGRWLEGPQSWHGTLMEERIAALGLGDDYMVKFAGGASSLWAELAAAKKEGRATIVFNWTPNFTDAEGFTFIEFPEYTAGCRVVDGGDGSCGSPKGWLKKAASYKFPKSHPAAYTTYSKISFSTSQIGSMAALVDTDGMDHKDAAAKWLADNEATWVAWTK
;
A
#
# COMPACT_ATOMS: atom_id res chain seq x y z
N MET A 1 70.92 -18.99 45.26
CA MET A 1 70.06 -18.12 44.42
C MET A 1 69.66 -18.91 43.18
N GLN A 2 68.43 -19.44 43.15
CA GLN A 2 67.94 -20.22 42.03
C GLN A 2 66.88 -19.37 41.32
N PHE A 3 67.11 -19.04 40.05
CA PHE A 3 66.14 -18.38 39.18
C PHE A 3 65.20 -19.46 38.58
N LYS A 4 63.92 -19.34 38.85
CA LYS A 4 62.83 -20.14 38.18
C LYS A 4 62.40 -19.44 36.92
N ASN A 5 62.62 -20.07 35.78
CA ASN A 5 62.07 -19.67 34.48
C ASN A 5 60.59 -20.13 34.36
N THR A 6 59.69 -19.18 34.23
CA THR A 6 58.26 -19.46 33.95
C THR A 6 58.05 -19.34 32.45
N LEU A 7 57.72 -20.44 31.79
CA LEU A 7 57.30 -20.48 30.39
C LEU A 7 55.85 -20.06 30.30
N ILE A 8 55.56 -18.96 29.56
CA ILE A 8 54.24 -18.54 29.19
C ILE A 8 53.92 -19.17 27.83
N ALA A 9 53.00 -20.13 27.83
CA ALA A 9 52.42 -20.70 26.61
C ALA A 9 51.38 -19.74 26.05
N GLY A 10 51.68 -19.09 24.93
CA GLY A 10 50.74 -18.25 24.19
C GLY A 10 49.75 -19.14 23.41
N ALA A 11 48.49 -19.10 23.77
CA ALA A 11 47.42 -19.67 22.96
C ALA A 11 47.11 -18.73 21.78
N ALA A 12 47.51 -19.11 20.57
CA ALA A 12 47.10 -18.44 19.34
C ALA A 12 45.62 -18.80 19.02
N GLY A 13 44.73 -17.90 19.33
CA GLY A 13 43.32 -18.00 18.91
C GLY A 13 43.22 -17.79 17.41
N ILE A 14 42.87 -18.83 16.68
CA ILE A 14 42.51 -18.76 15.25
C ILE A 14 41.14 -18.10 15.17
N LEU A 15 41.08 -16.81 14.84
CA LEU A 15 39.87 -16.12 14.41
C LEU A 15 39.48 -16.65 13.01
N LEU A 16 38.57 -17.61 12.96
CA LEU A 16 37.85 -17.96 11.73
C LEU A 16 36.95 -16.78 11.35
N SER A 17 37.47 -15.88 10.50
CA SER A 17 36.65 -14.93 9.80
C SER A 17 35.75 -15.71 8.81
N VAL A 18 34.48 -15.84 9.15
CA VAL A 18 33.46 -16.26 8.18
C VAL A 18 33.35 -15.11 7.19
N ALA A 19 34.11 -15.17 6.11
CA ALA A 19 33.94 -14.31 4.96
C ALA A 19 32.59 -14.75 4.32
N GLY A 20 31.51 -14.03 4.64
CA GLY A 20 30.28 -14.14 3.89
C GLY A 20 30.62 -13.88 2.42
N VAL A 21 30.35 -14.83 1.55
CA VAL A 21 30.51 -14.65 0.10
C VAL A 21 29.55 -13.56 -0.29
N ALA A 22 30.04 -12.35 -0.50
CA ALA A 22 29.25 -11.26 -1.06
C ALA A 22 28.73 -11.73 -2.43
N LYS A 23 27.42 -11.88 -2.53
CA LYS A 23 26.77 -12.26 -3.79
C LYS A 23 27.03 -11.12 -4.78
N ALA A 24 27.59 -11.43 -5.94
CA ALA A 24 27.86 -10.41 -6.95
C ALA A 24 26.54 -9.81 -7.45
N ALA A 25 26.51 -8.50 -7.57
CA ALA A 25 25.36 -7.79 -8.15
C ALA A 25 25.06 -8.29 -9.58
N ASP A 26 23.79 -8.37 -9.92
CA ASP A 26 23.35 -8.71 -11.28
C ASP A 26 23.78 -7.65 -12.31
N SER A 27 23.85 -6.38 -11.88
CA SER A 27 24.14 -5.24 -12.74
C SER A 27 24.70 -4.06 -11.93
N THR A 28 25.43 -3.17 -12.62
CA THR A 28 25.85 -1.88 -12.05
C THR A 28 24.76 -0.80 -12.15
N LYS A 29 23.70 -1.03 -12.95
CA LYS A 29 22.57 -0.12 -13.04
C LYS A 29 21.70 -0.24 -11.80
N PRO A 30 21.09 0.86 -11.33
CA PRO A 30 20.19 0.79 -10.19
C PRO A 30 18.86 0.10 -10.55
N ILE A 31 18.26 -0.55 -9.57
CA ILE A 31 16.85 -0.94 -9.57
C ILE A 31 16.08 0.28 -9.07
N VAL A 32 15.26 0.87 -9.94
CA VAL A 32 14.48 2.08 -9.64
C VAL A 32 13.12 1.68 -9.07
N ILE A 33 12.86 2.09 -7.82
CA ILE A 33 11.65 1.77 -7.06
C ILE A 33 10.82 3.05 -6.86
N PRO A 34 9.53 3.07 -7.19
CA PRO A 34 8.69 4.25 -7.01
C PRO A 34 8.30 4.43 -5.54
N ILE A 35 8.19 5.69 -5.13
CA ILE A 35 7.65 6.12 -3.84
C ILE A 35 6.35 6.86 -4.11
N HIS A 36 5.26 6.37 -3.53
CA HIS A 36 3.93 6.98 -3.56
C HIS A 36 3.61 7.69 -2.24
N ASN A 37 2.35 8.00 -1.99
CA ASN A 37 1.90 8.85 -0.89
C ASN A 37 1.03 8.12 0.16
N TRP A 38 1.31 6.83 0.41
CA TRP A 38 0.74 6.07 1.52
C TRP A 38 1.79 5.15 2.16
N SER A 39 1.67 4.94 3.47
CA SER A 39 2.75 4.43 4.33
C SER A 39 3.16 3.00 4.01
N SER A 40 2.21 2.06 3.77
CA SER A 40 2.56 0.68 3.44
C SER A 40 3.46 0.59 2.22
N GLN A 41 3.14 1.35 1.18
CA GLN A 41 3.91 1.36 -0.06
C GLN A 41 5.34 1.86 0.16
N VAL A 42 5.50 2.94 0.93
CA VAL A 42 6.83 3.52 1.18
C VAL A 42 7.67 2.55 2.02
N VAL A 43 7.10 1.95 3.07
CA VAL A 43 7.79 0.95 3.89
C VAL A 43 8.16 -0.27 3.04
N MET A 44 7.22 -0.82 2.26
CA MET A 44 7.47 -1.96 1.38
C MET A 44 8.53 -1.64 0.31
N ALA A 45 8.56 -0.42 -0.23
CA ALA A 45 9.60 0.02 -1.16
C ALA A 45 10.99 -0.11 -0.52
N HIS A 46 11.15 0.36 0.72
CA HIS A 46 12.42 0.26 1.44
C HIS A 46 12.74 -1.18 1.90
N VAL A 47 11.74 -1.99 2.24
CA VAL A 47 11.93 -3.43 2.52
C VAL A 47 12.46 -4.15 1.28
N ILE A 48 11.80 -3.98 0.13
CA ILE A 48 12.18 -4.62 -1.14
C ILE A 48 13.56 -4.11 -1.60
N GLY A 49 13.80 -2.81 -1.47
CA GLY A 49 15.10 -2.22 -1.77
C GLY A 49 16.21 -2.79 -0.89
N GLY A 50 16.01 -2.89 0.42
CA GLY A 50 16.97 -3.49 1.35
C GLY A 50 17.28 -4.97 1.02
N ILE A 51 16.26 -5.73 0.55
CA ILE A 51 16.46 -7.09 0.06
C ILE A 51 17.37 -7.08 -1.18
N PHE A 52 17.15 -6.19 -2.15
CA PHE A 52 18.01 -6.08 -3.33
C PHE A 52 19.42 -5.61 -3.00
N GLU A 53 19.58 -4.68 -2.06
CA GLU A 53 20.89 -4.22 -1.55
C GLU A 53 21.63 -5.36 -0.86
N SER A 54 20.95 -6.22 -0.08
CA SER A 54 21.55 -7.41 0.52
C SER A 54 22.05 -8.42 -0.51
N MET A 55 21.53 -8.37 -1.74
CA MET A 55 21.99 -9.16 -2.89
C MET A 55 23.12 -8.46 -3.67
N GLY A 56 23.57 -7.28 -3.23
CA GLY A 56 24.63 -6.49 -3.85
C GLY A 56 24.16 -5.54 -4.96
N ASN A 57 22.86 -5.41 -5.23
CA ASN A 57 22.35 -4.52 -6.25
C ASN A 57 22.26 -3.06 -5.76
N ASN A 58 22.43 -2.11 -6.68
CA ASN A 58 22.16 -0.70 -6.42
C ASN A 58 20.65 -0.45 -6.48
N VAL A 59 20.12 0.39 -5.59
CA VAL A 59 18.71 0.78 -5.54
C VAL A 59 18.59 2.29 -5.59
N GLU A 60 17.60 2.77 -6.33
CA GLU A 60 17.22 4.18 -6.39
C GLU A 60 15.73 4.33 -6.12
N TYR A 61 15.35 5.32 -5.31
CA TYR A 61 13.96 5.61 -4.98
C TYR A 61 13.55 6.92 -5.64
N VAL A 62 12.43 6.90 -6.37
CA VAL A 62 11.94 8.06 -7.11
C VAL A 62 10.48 8.36 -6.77
N PRO A 63 10.12 9.62 -6.47
CA PRO A 63 8.71 9.98 -6.36
C PRO A 63 7.99 9.72 -7.68
N ALA A 64 6.82 9.09 -7.63
CA ALA A 64 6.03 8.79 -8.81
C ALA A 64 4.53 8.93 -8.53
N ASP A 65 3.79 9.46 -9.50
CA ASP A 65 2.34 9.38 -9.49
C ASP A 65 1.88 7.94 -9.64
N SER A 66 0.87 7.55 -8.88
CA SER A 66 0.42 6.16 -8.77
C SER A 66 -0.30 5.63 -10.01
N GLN A 67 -0.81 6.48 -10.88
CA GLN A 67 -1.38 6.09 -12.18
C GLN A 67 -0.34 6.15 -13.30
N ALA A 68 0.48 7.22 -13.34
CA ALA A 68 1.47 7.41 -14.39
C ALA A 68 2.66 6.45 -14.29
N VAL A 69 2.90 5.86 -13.13
CA VAL A 69 4.03 4.93 -12.88
C VAL A 69 4.07 3.76 -13.84
N TYR A 70 2.93 3.25 -14.31
CA TYR A 70 2.88 2.10 -15.23
C TYR A 70 3.46 2.43 -16.60
N GLU A 71 3.26 3.65 -17.11
CA GLU A 71 3.93 4.11 -18.34
C GLU A 71 5.44 4.29 -18.11
N SER A 72 5.86 4.79 -16.95
CA SER A 72 7.29 4.90 -16.60
C SER A 72 7.97 3.51 -16.51
N ILE A 73 7.28 2.50 -15.96
CA ILE A 73 7.77 1.11 -15.95
C ILE A 73 7.87 0.55 -17.37
N ARG A 74 6.84 0.78 -18.20
CA ARG A 74 6.81 0.34 -19.60
C ARG A 74 7.97 0.92 -20.41
N ASN A 75 8.31 2.19 -20.21
CA ASN A 75 9.43 2.86 -20.85
C ASN A 75 10.79 2.41 -20.28
N GLY A 76 10.81 1.92 -19.04
CA GLY A 76 12.00 1.46 -18.33
C GLY A 76 12.70 2.54 -17.50
N ASP A 77 12.01 3.65 -17.21
CA ASP A 77 12.47 4.71 -16.31
C ASP A 77 12.31 4.31 -14.84
N VAL A 78 11.29 3.50 -14.56
CA VAL A 78 11.04 2.82 -13.27
C VAL A 78 11.15 1.32 -13.49
N THR A 79 11.74 0.59 -12.52
CA THR A 79 11.97 -0.86 -12.69
C THR A 79 10.77 -1.69 -12.24
N ILE A 80 10.15 -1.35 -11.11
CA ILE A 80 9.07 -2.13 -10.48
C ILE A 80 7.97 -1.23 -9.92
N SER A 81 6.78 -1.81 -9.69
CA SER A 81 5.78 -1.31 -8.74
C SER A 81 5.25 -2.50 -7.95
N HIS A 82 5.31 -2.40 -6.63
CA HIS A 82 5.05 -3.53 -5.73
C HIS A 82 3.66 -3.49 -5.08
N GLU A 83 2.91 -2.41 -5.23
CA GLU A 83 1.51 -2.30 -4.81
C GLU A 83 0.64 -1.84 -5.98
N VAL A 84 0.23 -2.81 -6.82
CA VAL A 84 -0.79 -2.60 -7.85
C VAL A 84 -2.13 -3.03 -7.26
N TRP A 85 -2.91 -2.08 -6.80
CA TRP A 85 -4.24 -2.29 -6.23
C TRP A 85 -5.27 -2.48 -7.34
N GLN A 86 -6.10 -3.55 -7.24
CA GLN A 86 -7.03 -3.90 -8.32
C GLN A 86 -8.03 -2.79 -8.62
N SER A 87 -8.63 -2.24 -7.59
CA SER A 87 -9.72 -1.27 -7.73
C SER A 87 -9.20 0.06 -8.29
N SER A 88 -8.10 0.58 -7.73
CA SER A 88 -7.54 1.88 -8.10
C SER A 88 -6.71 1.84 -9.39
N PHE A 89 -5.86 0.83 -9.54
CA PHE A 89 -4.80 0.87 -10.55
C PHE A 89 -4.84 -0.28 -11.56
N GLY A 90 -5.74 -1.26 -11.37
CA GLY A 90 -5.83 -2.43 -12.25
C GLY A 90 -6.04 -2.08 -13.72
N GLY A 91 -6.86 -1.08 -14.02
CA GLY A 91 -7.10 -0.59 -15.37
C GLY A 91 -5.82 -0.05 -16.03
N SER A 92 -5.10 0.84 -15.35
CA SER A 92 -3.84 1.43 -15.86
C SER A 92 -2.74 0.38 -16.02
N PHE A 93 -2.66 -0.57 -15.09
CA PHE A 93 -1.73 -1.70 -15.16
C PHE A 93 -1.99 -2.57 -16.40
N TYR A 94 -3.22 -3.02 -16.62
CA TYR A 94 -3.55 -3.85 -17.79
C TYR A 94 -3.42 -3.09 -19.11
N ASN A 95 -3.77 -1.80 -19.14
CA ASN A 95 -3.59 -0.96 -20.34
C ASN A 95 -2.10 -0.82 -20.69
N ALA A 96 -1.23 -0.62 -19.71
CA ALA A 96 0.22 -0.57 -19.91
C ALA A 96 0.79 -1.92 -20.36
N MET A 97 0.31 -3.04 -19.78
CA MET A 97 0.69 -4.39 -20.23
C MET A 97 0.30 -4.63 -21.69
N ALA A 98 -0.91 -4.26 -22.10
CA ALA A 98 -1.40 -4.44 -23.47
C ALA A 98 -0.55 -3.67 -24.50
N LYS A 99 0.01 -2.53 -24.11
CA LYS A 99 0.94 -1.75 -24.96
C LYS A 99 2.35 -2.37 -25.02
N GLY A 100 2.66 -3.35 -24.17
CA GLY A 100 3.98 -3.98 -24.04
C GLY A 100 4.97 -3.15 -23.24
N GLY A 101 6.05 -3.80 -22.79
CA GLY A 101 7.11 -3.15 -22.00
C GLY A 101 6.94 -3.25 -20.48
N LEU A 102 5.78 -3.69 -20.00
CA LEU A 102 5.48 -3.99 -18.61
C LEU A 102 5.01 -5.45 -18.50
N ILE A 103 5.39 -6.14 -17.43
CA ILE A 103 5.02 -7.52 -17.13
C ILE A 103 4.41 -7.64 -15.75
N ASP A 104 3.50 -8.59 -15.58
CA ASP A 104 2.98 -9.04 -14.29
C ASP A 104 4.07 -9.87 -13.57
N ALA A 105 4.52 -9.39 -12.41
CA ALA A 105 5.55 -10.06 -11.60
C ALA A 105 4.94 -10.89 -10.44
N GLY A 106 3.65 -11.16 -10.49
CA GLY A 106 2.94 -11.99 -9.53
C GLY A 106 2.11 -11.21 -8.52
N THR A 107 1.41 -11.95 -7.67
CA THR A 107 0.42 -11.43 -6.72
C THR A 107 0.94 -11.64 -5.29
N HIS A 108 0.68 -10.69 -4.40
CA HIS A 108 0.82 -10.89 -2.97
C HIS A 108 -0.28 -11.83 -2.44
N SER A 109 -0.05 -12.47 -1.30
CA SER A 109 -1.07 -13.29 -0.64
C SER A 109 -2.16 -12.46 0.04
N ALA A 110 -1.95 -11.16 0.17
CA ALA A 110 -2.94 -10.21 0.68
C ALA A 110 -4.14 -10.10 -0.26
N GLN A 111 -5.33 -10.04 0.33
CA GLN A 111 -6.56 -9.66 -0.37
C GLN A 111 -6.87 -8.20 -0.07
N THR A 112 -7.43 -7.49 -1.06
CA THR A 112 -7.70 -6.05 -0.95
C THR A 112 -9.20 -5.75 -0.97
N LEU A 113 -9.55 -4.67 -0.28
CA LEU A 113 -10.79 -3.92 -0.47
C LEU A 113 -10.43 -2.44 -0.37
N GLU A 114 -10.90 -1.64 -1.30
CA GLU A 114 -10.69 -0.19 -1.37
C GLU A 114 -12.08 0.44 -1.46
N GLU A 115 -12.58 1.05 -0.35
CA GLU A 115 -13.98 1.49 -0.30
C GLU A 115 -14.17 2.65 0.69
N MET A 116 -15.28 3.36 0.56
CA MET A 116 -15.73 4.32 1.55
C MET A 116 -16.20 3.61 2.82
N GLY A 117 -15.96 4.22 3.96
CA GLY A 117 -16.42 3.68 5.23
C GLY A 117 -16.47 4.72 6.34
N VAL A 118 -16.75 4.26 7.53
CA VAL A 118 -16.86 5.07 8.74
C VAL A 118 -16.04 4.45 9.87
N PRO A 119 -15.54 5.22 10.84
CA PRO A 119 -15.06 4.65 12.09
C PRO A 119 -16.14 3.79 12.75
N THR A 120 -15.78 2.61 13.26
CA THR A 120 -16.76 1.64 13.81
C THR A 120 -17.63 2.24 14.92
N TRP A 121 -17.09 3.18 15.72
CA TRP A 121 -17.86 3.84 16.77
C TRP A 121 -19.07 4.64 16.24
N VAL A 122 -19.06 5.12 14.96
CA VAL A 122 -20.22 5.76 14.34
C VAL A 122 -21.41 4.80 14.27
N ILE A 123 -21.13 3.51 14.06
CA ILE A 123 -22.16 2.44 14.04
C ILE A 123 -22.53 2.06 15.48
N ASP A 124 -21.55 1.88 16.34
CA ASP A 124 -21.76 1.48 17.76
C ASP A 124 -22.62 2.49 18.51
N GLU A 125 -22.45 3.79 18.25
CA GLU A 125 -23.24 4.88 18.80
C GLU A 125 -24.53 5.15 18.03
N ASN A 126 -24.77 4.38 16.95
CA ASN A 126 -25.96 4.47 16.11
C ASN A 126 -26.23 5.89 15.57
N LEU A 127 -25.17 6.62 15.20
CA LEU A 127 -25.27 8.01 14.69
C LEU A 127 -25.96 8.09 13.33
N CYS A 128 -25.88 7.04 12.52
CA CYS A 128 -26.62 6.88 11.28
C CYS A 128 -27.26 5.49 11.27
N PRO A 129 -28.51 5.37 11.76
CA PRO A 129 -29.20 4.09 11.87
C PRO A 129 -29.33 3.38 10.51
N GLY A 130 -28.89 2.12 10.47
CA GLY A 130 -28.90 1.29 9.28
C GLY A 130 -27.53 1.10 8.61
N LEU A 131 -26.50 1.91 8.97
CA LEU A 131 -25.14 1.58 8.56
C LEU A 131 -24.72 0.20 9.12
N PRO A 132 -23.93 -0.58 8.42
CA PRO A 132 -23.14 -0.23 7.21
C PRO A 132 -23.89 -0.28 5.87
N ASN A 133 -25.19 -0.61 5.81
CA ASN A 133 -25.91 -0.58 4.54
C ASN A 133 -25.97 0.86 3.98
N TRP A 134 -25.52 1.06 2.75
CA TRP A 134 -25.46 2.38 2.09
C TRP A 134 -26.81 3.11 2.02
N GLU A 135 -27.94 2.39 2.01
CA GLU A 135 -29.27 3.00 1.97
C GLU A 135 -29.55 3.89 3.19
N ALA A 136 -28.88 3.63 4.33
CA ALA A 136 -28.95 4.48 5.51
C ALA A 136 -28.55 5.93 5.22
N LEU A 137 -27.63 6.14 4.30
CA LEU A 137 -27.12 7.47 3.93
C LEU A 137 -28.22 8.39 3.41
N LYS A 138 -29.29 7.87 2.83
CA LYS A 138 -30.45 8.66 2.36
C LYS A 138 -31.10 9.50 3.46
N ASN A 139 -30.89 9.12 4.72
CA ASN A 139 -31.54 9.75 5.88
C ASN A 139 -30.51 10.38 6.87
N CYS A 140 -29.23 10.36 6.57
CA CYS A 140 -28.18 10.72 7.53
C CYS A 140 -27.24 11.84 7.06
N LYS A 141 -27.57 12.57 6.01
CA LYS A 141 -26.62 13.57 5.45
C LYS A 141 -26.10 14.56 6.50
N ASP A 142 -26.98 15.01 7.39
CA ASP A 142 -26.67 16.05 8.39
C ASP A 142 -25.60 15.57 9.38
N VAL A 143 -25.53 14.27 9.66
CA VAL A 143 -24.55 13.65 10.53
C VAL A 143 -23.12 13.78 9.95
N PHE A 144 -23.02 13.80 8.63
CA PHE A 144 -21.76 13.84 7.89
C PHE A 144 -21.47 15.23 7.28
N THR A 145 -22.25 16.26 7.62
CA THR A 145 -22.04 17.61 7.13
C THR A 145 -20.83 18.24 7.83
N THR A 146 -19.99 18.93 7.05
CA THR A 146 -18.84 19.69 7.52
C THR A 146 -18.89 21.14 7.03
N VAL A 147 -18.08 22.02 7.62
CA VAL A 147 -18.04 23.44 7.26
C VAL A 147 -17.77 23.66 5.75
N ASP A 148 -16.94 22.80 5.16
CA ASP A 148 -16.52 22.88 3.76
C ASP A 148 -17.44 22.12 2.79
N SER A 149 -18.50 21.45 3.28
CA SER A 149 -19.41 20.63 2.45
C SER A 149 -20.65 21.38 1.97
N GLY A 150 -20.82 22.66 2.31
CA GLY A 150 -21.91 23.48 1.80
C GLY A 150 -23.31 22.96 2.17
N GLY A 151 -23.44 22.29 3.33
CA GLY A 151 -24.70 21.70 3.82
C GLY A 151 -25.00 20.31 3.29
N LYS A 152 -24.07 19.69 2.55
CA LYS A 152 -24.14 18.29 2.13
C LYS A 152 -23.32 17.40 3.07
N GLY A 153 -23.64 16.12 3.13
CA GLY A 153 -22.74 15.13 3.73
C GLY A 153 -21.43 15.04 2.92
N ARG A 154 -20.29 14.99 3.61
CA ARG A 154 -18.98 14.91 2.97
C ARG A 154 -18.49 13.46 2.85
N TRP A 155 -18.12 13.03 1.64
CA TRP A 155 -17.28 11.88 1.40
C TRP A 155 -15.85 12.36 1.21
N LEU A 156 -14.96 12.06 2.15
CA LEU A 156 -13.56 12.40 2.02
C LEU A 156 -12.83 11.28 1.30
N GLU A 157 -12.52 11.51 0.03
CA GLU A 157 -11.80 10.61 -0.87
C GLU A 157 -10.29 10.87 -0.76
N GLY A 158 -9.48 9.90 -1.21
CA GLY A 158 -8.06 10.09 -1.45
C GLY A 158 -7.77 11.11 -2.55
N PRO A 159 -6.51 11.27 -2.98
CA PRO A 159 -6.19 12.10 -4.13
C PRO A 159 -7.01 11.70 -5.35
N GLN A 160 -7.48 12.69 -6.12
CA GLN A 160 -8.27 12.42 -7.33
C GLN A 160 -7.57 11.48 -8.32
N SER A 161 -6.22 11.47 -8.33
CA SER A 161 -5.45 10.55 -9.16
C SER A 161 -5.60 9.07 -8.78
N TRP A 162 -6.16 8.74 -7.60
CA TRP A 162 -6.37 7.34 -7.24
C TRP A 162 -7.56 6.70 -7.99
N HIS A 163 -8.70 7.37 -7.98
CA HIS A 163 -9.97 6.80 -8.50
C HIS A 163 -10.66 7.64 -9.58
N GLY A 164 -10.10 8.82 -9.92
CA GLY A 164 -10.75 9.72 -10.89
C GLY A 164 -12.09 10.24 -10.38
N THR A 165 -13.17 9.89 -11.07
CA THR A 165 -14.57 10.30 -10.80
C THR A 165 -15.42 9.17 -10.21
N LEU A 166 -14.82 8.06 -9.81
CA LEU A 166 -15.53 6.85 -9.38
C LEU A 166 -16.55 7.13 -8.25
N MET A 167 -16.15 7.95 -7.25
CA MET A 167 -17.01 8.19 -6.10
C MET A 167 -18.12 9.19 -6.40
N GLU A 168 -17.86 10.19 -7.25
CA GLU A 168 -18.92 11.08 -7.76
C GLU A 168 -19.94 10.32 -8.61
N GLU A 169 -19.47 9.41 -9.48
CA GLU A 169 -20.33 8.55 -10.29
C GLU A 169 -21.19 7.66 -9.40
N ARG A 170 -20.62 7.07 -8.34
CA ARG A 170 -21.37 6.24 -7.38
C ARG A 170 -22.41 7.03 -6.60
N ILE A 171 -22.06 8.21 -6.07
CA ILE A 171 -23.00 9.09 -5.39
C ILE A 171 -24.18 9.42 -6.31
N ALA A 172 -23.92 9.75 -7.57
CA ALA A 172 -24.96 10.05 -8.56
C ALA A 172 -25.84 8.85 -8.88
N ALA A 173 -25.24 7.69 -9.15
CA ALA A 173 -25.94 6.45 -9.48
C ALA A 173 -26.86 5.93 -8.34
N LEU A 174 -26.42 6.14 -7.09
CA LEU A 174 -27.21 5.76 -5.90
C LEU A 174 -28.29 6.78 -5.52
N GLY A 175 -28.39 7.90 -6.26
CA GLY A 175 -29.36 8.97 -5.98
C GLY A 175 -29.00 9.79 -4.74
N LEU A 176 -27.72 9.86 -4.37
CA LEU A 176 -27.21 10.61 -3.22
C LEU A 176 -26.61 11.98 -3.60
N GLY A 177 -26.56 12.34 -4.89
CA GLY A 177 -25.86 13.52 -5.39
C GLY A 177 -26.38 14.86 -4.89
N ASP A 178 -27.67 14.95 -4.51
CA ASP A 178 -28.23 16.15 -3.91
C ASP A 178 -27.85 16.31 -2.43
N ASP A 179 -27.62 15.21 -1.74
CA ASP A 179 -27.38 15.14 -0.31
C ASP A 179 -25.90 15.01 0.07
N TYR A 180 -25.06 14.51 -0.82
CA TYR A 180 -23.63 14.25 -0.56
C TYR A 180 -22.74 14.89 -1.63
N MET A 181 -21.47 15.09 -1.25
CA MET A 181 -20.42 15.55 -2.15
C MET A 181 -19.09 14.89 -1.84
N VAL A 182 -18.27 14.68 -2.85
CA VAL A 182 -16.89 14.22 -2.70
C VAL A 182 -15.96 15.39 -2.46
N LYS A 183 -15.05 15.24 -1.52
CA LYS A 183 -13.87 16.09 -1.29
C LYS A 183 -12.63 15.25 -1.41
N PHE A 184 -11.62 15.76 -2.08
CA PHE A 184 -10.36 15.04 -2.27
C PHE A 184 -9.31 15.48 -1.26
N ALA A 185 -8.67 14.50 -0.61
CA ALA A 185 -7.51 14.70 0.25
C ALA A 185 -6.23 14.77 -0.58
N GLY A 186 -5.17 15.35 -0.03
CA GLY A 186 -3.87 15.43 -0.71
C GLY A 186 -3.04 14.13 -0.67
N GLY A 187 -3.42 13.17 0.19
CA GLY A 187 -2.75 11.89 0.38
C GLY A 187 -3.32 11.14 1.58
N ALA A 188 -2.83 9.94 1.84
CA ALA A 188 -3.28 9.09 2.94
C ALA A 188 -3.22 9.79 4.30
N SER A 189 -2.16 10.52 4.59
CA SER A 189 -2.00 11.23 5.87
C SER A 189 -3.12 12.22 6.17
N SER A 190 -3.75 12.81 5.14
CA SER A 190 -4.90 13.71 5.31
C SER A 190 -6.16 12.93 5.68
N LEU A 191 -6.34 11.70 5.17
CA LEU A 191 -7.44 10.81 5.56
C LEU A 191 -7.30 10.41 7.04
N TRP A 192 -6.10 10.06 7.47
CA TRP A 192 -5.81 9.68 8.86
C TRP A 192 -5.95 10.84 9.83
N ALA A 193 -5.54 12.04 9.42
CA ALA A 193 -5.77 13.26 10.20
C ALA A 193 -7.26 13.55 10.40
N GLU A 194 -8.09 13.32 9.38
CA GLU A 194 -9.56 13.42 9.51
C GLU A 194 -10.12 12.40 10.49
N LEU A 195 -9.71 11.12 10.40
CA LEU A 195 -10.16 10.08 11.33
C LEU A 195 -9.81 10.44 12.78
N ALA A 196 -8.59 10.90 13.02
CA ALA A 196 -8.13 11.34 14.34
C ALA A 196 -8.91 12.56 14.87
N ALA A 197 -9.15 13.56 14.00
CA ALA A 197 -9.92 14.76 14.35
C ALA A 197 -11.38 14.39 14.66
N ALA A 198 -12.02 13.60 13.81
CA ALA A 198 -13.40 13.14 13.99
C ALA A 198 -13.57 12.38 15.32
N LYS A 199 -12.64 11.47 15.64
CA LYS A 199 -12.63 10.75 16.91
C LYS A 199 -12.52 11.69 18.11
N LYS A 200 -11.60 12.67 18.05
CA LYS A 200 -11.40 13.66 19.12
C LYS A 200 -12.61 14.54 19.33
N GLU A 201 -13.32 14.88 18.28
CA GLU A 201 -14.49 15.77 18.29
C GLU A 201 -15.81 15.03 18.52
N GLY A 202 -15.82 13.69 18.52
CA GLY A 202 -17.04 12.88 18.55
C GLY A 202 -17.93 13.09 17.30
N ARG A 203 -17.34 13.43 16.17
CA ARG A 203 -18.02 13.78 14.93
C ARG A 203 -17.94 12.66 13.90
N ALA A 204 -19.09 12.20 13.43
CA ALA A 204 -19.11 11.21 12.36
C ALA A 204 -18.39 11.72 11.09
N THR A 205 -17.76 10.81 10.36
CA THR A 205 -17.13 11.10 9.09
C THR A 205 -17.20 9.89 8.16
N ILE A 206 -17.33 10.14 6.86
CA ILE A 206 -17.20 9.14 5.79
C ILE A 206 -15.85 9.39 5.12
N VAL A 207 -14.99 8.38 5.14
CA VAL A 207 -13.60 8.47 4.64
C VAL A 207 -13.31 7.29 3.73
N PHE A 208 -12.61 7.53 2.63
CA PHE A 208 -12.02 6.47 1.83
C PHE A 208 -10.93 5.75 2.63
N ASN A 209 -10.94 4.44 2.58
CA ASN A 209 -9.97 3.60 3.25
C ASN A 209 -9.76 2.29 2.47
N TRP A 210 -8.82 1.50 2.90
CA TRP A 210 -8.53 0.20 2.30
C TRP A 210 -8.05 -0.81 3.34
N THR A 211 -8.17 -2.08 2.99
CA THR A 211 -7.48 -3.18 3.66
C THR A 211 -6.62 -3.92 2.64
N PRO A 212 -5.38 -4.33 2.98
CA PRO A 212 -4.70 -4.22 4.29
C PRO A 212 -4.24 -2.81 4.62
N ASN A 213 -4.52 -2.36 5.86
CA ASN A 213 -4.08 -1.08 6.39
C ASN A 213 -3.94 -1.16 7.94
N PHE A 214 -3.36 -0.15 8.58
CA PHE A 214 -3.29 -0.07 10.04
C PHE A 214 -4.68 0.02 10.69
N THR A 215 -5.63 0.63 10.02
CA THR A 215 -7.03 0.79 10.47
C THR A 215 -7.77 -0.53 10.63
N ASP A 216 -7.28 -1.64 10.05
CA ASP A 216 -7.85 -2.98 10.24
C ASP A 216 -7.86 -3.38 11.73
N ALA A 217 -6.92 -2.85 12.52
CA ALA A 217 -6.82 -3.08 13.97
C ALA A 217 -7.47 -1.97 14.82
N GLU A 218 -7.79 -0.82 14.24
CA GLU A 218 -8.26 0.36 14.98
C GLU A 218 -9.79 0.55 14.97
N GLY A 219 -10.52 -0.29 14.26
CA GLY A 219 -11.99 -0.22 14.18
C GLY A 219 -12.49 0.74 13.10
N PHE A 220 -12.48 0.26 11.88
CA PHE A 220 -13.06 0.90 10.71
C PHE A 220 -14.05 -0.05 10.03
N THR A 221 -15.20 0.44 9.62
CA THR A 221 -16.24 -0.35 8.97
C THR A 221 -16.52 0.22 7.59
N PHE A 222 -16.34 -0.61 6.57
CA PHE A 222 -16.68 -0.25 5.19
C PHE A 222 -18.19 -0.21 5.00
N ILE A 223 -18.67 0.75 4.21
CA ILE A 223 -20.07 0.84 3.81
C ILE A 223 -20.36 -0.28 2.81
N GLU A 224 -21.46 -0.99 3.02
CA GLU A 224 -21.94 -2.06 2.16
C GLU A 224 -22.74 -1.48 1.01
N PHE A 225 -22.08 -1.28 -0.13
CA PHE A 225 -22.68 -0.88 -1.41
C PHE A 225 -23.24 -2.10 -2.15
N PRO A 226 -24.04 -1.90 -3.24
CA PRO A 226 -24.42 -3.00 -4.12
C PRO A 226 -23.22 -3.80 -4.58
N GLU A 227 -23.35 -5.12 -4.68
CA GLU A 227 -22.26 -6.02 -4.98
C GLU A 227 -21.57 -5.66 -6.30
N TYR A 228 -20.24 -5.71 -6.31
CA TYR A 228 -19.46 -5.52 -7.54
C TYR A 228 -19.73 -6.64 -8.53
N THR A 229 -20.03 -6.28 -9.75
CA THR A 229 -20.08 -7.19 -10.90
C THR A 229 -19.23 -6.65 -12.03
N ALA A 230 -18.64 -7.54 -12.84
CA ALA A 230 -17.82 -7.10 -13.96
C ALA A 230 -18.66 -6.21 -14.90
N GLY A 231 -18.13 -5.06 -15.27
CA GLY A 231 -18.79 -4.09 -16.13
C GLY A 231 -19.77 -3.14 -15.42
N CYS A 232 -19.89 -3.19 -14.09
CA CYS A 232 -20.82 -2.32 -13.36
C CYS A 232 -20.37 -0.86 -13.23
N ARG A 233 -19.08 -0.57 -13.41
CA ARG A 233 -18.55 0.80 -13.36
C ARG A 233 -18.88 1.58 -14.65
N VAL A 234 -19.00 2.90 -14.55
CA VAL A 234 -19.27 3.77 -15.70
C VAL A 234 -18.21 3.62 -16.80
N VAL A 235 -16.94 3.53 -16.42
CA VAL A 235 -15.80 3.33 -17.35
C VAL A 235 -15.92 2.02 -18.14
N ASP A 236 -16.62 1.03 -17.61
CA ASP A 236 -16.85 -0.28 -18.23
C ASP A 236 -18.24 -0.37 -18.90
N GLY A 237 -19.01 0.74 -18.92
CA GLY A 237 -20.33 0.83 -19.52
C GLY A 237 -21.51 0.53 -18.59
N GLY A 238 -21.27 0.35 -17.29
CA GLY A 238 -22.31 0.17 -16.26
C GLY A 238 -22.88 1.50 -15.76
N ASP A 239 -23.74 1.42 -14.75
CA ASP A 239 -24.39 2.59 -14.13
C ASP A 239 -23.56 3.25 -13.03
N GLY A 240 -22.51 2.57 -12.53
CA GLY A 240 -21.62 3.08 -11.49
C GLY A 240 -22.12 2.89 -10.05
N SER A 241 -23.25 2.23 -9.83
CA SER A 241 -23.85 2.08 -8.50
C SER A 241 -23.14 1.06 -7.59
N CYS A 242 -22.35 0.16 -8.17
CA CYS A 242 -21.71 -0.94 -7.43
C CYS A 242 -20.56 -0.48 -6.52
N GLY A 243 -20.33 -1.25 -5.45
CA GLY A 243 -19.18 -1.16 -4.59
C GLY A 243 -17.87 -1.58 -5.27
N SER A 244 -16.82 -1.61 -4.51
CA SER A 244 -15.50 -2.04 -4.98
C SER A 244 -15.33 -3.56 -4.89
N PRO A 245 -14.57 -4.18 -5.80
CA PRO A 245 -14.30 -5.61 -5.73
C PRO A 245 -13.43 -5.94 -4.52
N LYS A 246 -13.65 -7.11 -3.90
CA LYS A 246 -12.62 -7.78 -3.13
C LYS A 246 -11.55 -8.23 -4.13
N GLY A 247 -10.37 -7.64 -4.02
CA GLY A 247 -9.41 -7.65 -5.10
C GLY A 247 -8.09 -8.33 -4.75
N TRP A 248 -7.18 -8.25 -5.70
CA TRP A 248 -5.79 -8.68 -5.58
C TRP A 248 -4.87 -7.46 -5.43
N LEU A 249 -3.71 -7.72 -4.82
CA LEU A 249 -2.56 -6.82 -4.80
C LEU A 249 -1.43 -7.45 -5.63
N LYS A 250 -1.08 -6.84 -6.75
CA LYS A 250 -0.09 -7.36 -7.68
C LYS A 250 1.22 -6.58 -7.65
N LYS A 251 2.19 -7.18 -8.33
CA LYS A 251 3.50 -6.60 -8.62
C LYS A 251 3.66 -6.40 -10.12
N ALA A 252 4.14 -5.24 -10.52
CA ALA A 252 4.52 -4.92 -11.88
C ALA A 252 6.03 -4.82 -12.01
N ALA A 253 6.57 -5.14 -13.19
CA ALA A 253 7.97 -4.95 -13.51
C ALA A 253 8.17 -4.52 -14.97
N SER A 254 9.25 -3.79 -15.24
CA SER A 254 9.70 -3.56 -16.59
C SER A 254 10.11 -4.88 -17.26
N TYR A 255 9.73 -5.09 -18.52
CA TYR A 255 10.12 -6.27 -19.28
C TYR A 255 11.66 -6.43 -19.43
N LYS A 256 12.41 -5.35 -19.15
CA LYS A 256 13.88 -5.36 -19.15
C LYS A 256 14.45 -5.97 -17.86
N PHE A 257 13.69 -5.93 -16.76
CA PHE A 257 14.18 -6.34 -15.42
C PHE A 257 14.68 -7.78 -15.37
N PRO A 258 13.97 -8.80 -15.91
CA PRO A 258 14.46 -10.19 -15.93
C PRO A 258 15.82 -10.36 -16.66
N LYS A 259 16.13 -9.49 -17.61
CA LYS A 259 17.40 -9.56 -18.37
C LYS A 259 18.52 -8.77 -17.71
N SER A 260 18.20 -7.59 -17.15
CA SER A 260 19.19 -6.71 -16.54
C SER A 260 19.59 -7.16 -15.13
N HIS A 261 18.66 -7.76 -14.38
CA HIS A 261 18.84 -8.19 -12.98
C HIS A 261 18.14 -9.54 -12.74
N PRO A 262 18.65 -10.64 -13.31
CA PRO A 262 17.94 -11.92 -13.31
C PRO A 262 17.73 -12.50 -11.89
N ALA A 263 18.71 -12.39 -10.99
CA ALA A 263 18.57 -12.89 -9.62
C ALA A 263 17.61 -12.01 -8.80
N ALA A 264 17.70 -10.68 -8.95
CA ALA A 264 16.79 -9.76 -8.27
C ALA A 264 15.35 -9.93 -8.76
N TYR A 265 15.13 -10.13 -10.08
CA TYR A 265 13.80 -10.41 -10.61
C TYR A 265 13.23 -11.74 -10.09
N THR A 266 14.05 -12.80 -10.03
CA THR A 266 13.66 -14.09 -9.46
C THR A 266 13.23 -13.92 -7.99
N THR A 267 13.97 -13.16 -7.20
CA THR A 267 13.61 -12.81 -5.83
C THR A 267 12.32 -12.00 -5.80
N TYR A 268 12.20 -10.96 -6.62
CA TYR A 268 11.00 -10.11 -6.68
C TYR A 268 9.72 -10.90 -6.99
N SER A 269 9.78 -11.84 -7.90
CA SER A 269 8.63 -12.70 -8.21
C SER A 269 8.18 -13.58 -7.05
N LYS A 270 9.12 -13.98 -6.15
CA LYS A 270 8.82 -14.76 -4.94
C LYS A 270 8.32 -13.91 -3.76
N ILE A 271 8.66 -12.62 -3.71
CA ILE A 271 8.20 -11.72 -2.66
C ILE A 271 6.67 -11.73 -2.61
N SER A 272 6.11 -12.05 -1.44
CA SER A 272 4.68 -12.05 -1.21
C SER A 272 4.38 -11.66 0.23
N PHE A 273 3.67 -10.56 0.41
CA PHE A 273 3.24 -10.08 1.72
C PHE A 273 1.78 -10.48 1.98
N SER A 274 1.50 -10.86 3.22
CA SER A 274 0.13 -11.11 3.70
C SER A 274 -0.57 -9.81 4.11
N THR A 275 -1.89 -9.86 4.27
CA THR A 275 -2.71 -8.77 4.81
C THR A 275 -2.14 -8.25 6.14
N SER A 276 -1.81 -9.14 7.07
CA SER A 276 -1.26 -8.76 8.39
C SER A 276 0.13 -8.12 8.30
N GLN A 277 0.99 -8.57 7.38
CA GLN A 277 2.32 -7.97 7.20
C GLN A 277 2.22 -6.55 6.65
N ILE A 278 1.35 -6.29 5.67
CA ILE A 278 1.15 -4.96 5.10
C ILE A 278 0.54 -4.02 6.14
N GLY A 279 -0.51 -4.46 6.84
CA GLY A 279 -1.14 -3.67 7.90
C GLY A 279 -0.16 -3.31 9.02
N SER A 280 0.69 -4.26 9.45
CA SER A 280 1.70 -3.99 10.47
C SER A 280 2.79 -3.02 9.99
N MET A 281 3.21 -3.08 8.72
CA MET A 281 4.14 -2.09 8.17
C MET A 281 3.54 -0.68 8.14
N ALA A 282 2.26 -0.55 7.78
CA ALA A 282 1.55 0.72 7.86
C ALA A 282 1.47 1.23 9.30
N ALA A 283 1.15 0.36 10.27
CA ALA A 283 1.02 0.71 11.68
C ALA A 283 2.32 1.25 12.30
N LEU A 284 3.49 0.73 11.92
CA LEU A 284 4.77 1.27 12.38
C LEU A 284 4.93 2.77 12.08
N VAL A 285 4.35 3.24 10.98
CA VAL A 285 4.39 4.66 10.58
C VAL A 285 3.16 5.42 11.09
N ASP A 286 1.97 4.95 10.73
CA ASP A 286 0.73 5.72 10.92
C ASP A 286 0.21 5.69 12.37
N THR A 287 0.56 4.65 13.14
CA THR A 287 0.21 4.51 14.57
C THR A 287 1.39 4.82 15.48
N ASP A 288 2.57 4.21 15.20
CA ASP A 288 3.74 4.32 16.07
C ASP A 288 4.61 5.55 15.76
N GLY A 289 4.38 6.23 14.63
CA GLY A 289 5.08 7.45 14.24
C GLY A 289 6.53 7.25 13.80
N MET A 290 6.91 6.04 13.38
CA MET A 290 8.26 5.77 12.88
C MET A 290 8.51 6.41 11.52
N ASP A 291 9.77 6.75 11.24
CA ASP A 291 10.19 7.04 9.86
C ASP A 291 10.06 5.78 8.99
N HIS A 292 9.69 5.96 7.71
CA HIS A 292 9.46 4.84 6.79
C HIS A 292 10.69 3.93 6.61
N LYS A 293 11.91 4.50 6.60
CA LYS A 293 13.14 3.72 6.48
C LYS A 293 13.44 2.93 7.75
N ASP A 294 13.18 3.54 8.91
CA ASP A 294 13.34 2.88 10.21
C ASP A 294 12.33 1.76 10.37
N ALA A 295 11.08 1.97 9.96
CA ALA A 295 10.04 0.94 9.91
C ALA A 295 10.43 -0.23 9.01
N ALA A 296 11.00 0.05 7.82
CA ALA A 296 11.49 -0.97 6.91
C ALA A 296 12.69 -1.74 7.48
N ALA A 297 13.66 -1.04 8.10
CA ALA A 297 14.80 -1.67 8.75
C ALA A 297 14.37 -2.58 9.90
N LYS A 298 13.40 -2.12 10.71
CA LYS A 298 12.79 -2.94 11.77
C LYS A 298 12.11 -4.18 11.19
N TRP A 299 11.28 -4.02 10.15
CA TRP A 299 10.61 -5.15 9.53
C TRP A 299 11.60 -6.18 8.99
N LEU A 300 12.67 -5.75 8.31
CA LEU A 300 13.72 -6.63 7.79
C LEU A 300 14.43 -7.40 8.91
N ALA A 301 14.73 -6.75 10.03
CA ALA A 301 15.34 -7.40 11.20
C ALA A 301 14.42 -8.44 11.83
N ASP A 302 13.14 -8.11 12.01
CA ASP A 302 12.16 -8.97 12.67
C ASP A 302 11.70 -10.16 11.78
N ASN A 303 11.89 -10.06 10.46
CA ASN A 303 11.40 -11.05 9.48
C ASN A 303 12.52 -11.66 8.63
N GLU A 304 13.76 -11.74 9.14
CA GLU A 304 14.91 -12.22 8.37
C GLU A 304 14.68 -13.60 7.74
N ALA A 305 14.14 -14.55 8.49
CA ALA A 305 13.86 -15.89 7.98
C ALA A 305 12.89 -15.87 6.79
N THR A 306 11.93 -14.96 6.76
CA THR A 306 10.95 -14.81 5.69
C THR A 306 11.60 -14.30 4.42
N TRP A 307 12.26 -13.13 4.49
CA TRP A 307 12.80 -12.52 3.28
C TRP A 307 14.04 -13.23 2.73
N VAL A 308 14.87 -13.84 3.59
CA VAL A 308 16.00 -14.68 3.14
C VAL A 308 15.51 -15.89 2.34
N ALA A 309 14.33 -16.45 2.66
CA ALA A 309 13.75 -17.52 1.86
C ALA A 309 13.44 -17.11 0.42
N TRP A 310 13.07 -15.85 0.18
CA TRP A 310 12.81 -15.31 -1.17
C TRP A 310 14.08 -15.18 -2.01
N THR A 311 15.25 -15.01 -1.39
CA THR A 311 16.55 -14.84 -2.10
C THR A 311 17.20 -16.17 -2.49
N LYS A 312 16.65 -17.29 -2.06
CA LYS A 312 17.10 -18.66 -2.39
C LYS A 312 16.31 -19.20 -3.57
#